data_452768dca97cdc60930e6c052e5ac6ca
#
_entry.id   452768dca97cdc60930e6c052e5ac6ca
#
_cell.length_a   1.000
_cell.length_b   1.000
_cell.length_c   1.000
_cell.angle_alpha   90.00
_cell.angle_beta   90.00
_cell.angle_gamma   90.00
#
_symmetry.space_group_name_H-M   'P 1'
#
loop_
_entity.id
_entity.type
_entity.pdbx_description
1 polymer ?
#
loop_
_entity_poly.entity_id
_entity_poly.type
_entity_poly.pdbx_seq_one_letter_code
_entity_poly.pdbx_strand_id
1 'polypeptide(L)'
;MKKKVYISGAIAHYDLAERMAAFGHAARYLSIKGYEPVNPFENGISQDAHWREHMRKDIALLLDCDCIYMLRGWELSKGAKLELDVASSCGIKVLFE
;
A
#
# COMPACT_ATOMS: atom_id res chain seq x y z
N MET A 1 -3.60 -0.98 -21.34
CA MET A 1 -4.14 -1.00 -19.96
C MET A 1 -3.07 -0.56 -18.99
N LYS A 2 -3.48 0.22 -18.01
CA LYS A 2 -2.56 0.67 -16.96
C LYS A 2 -2.27 -0.48 -16.00
N LYS A 3 -1.02 -0.57 -15.56
CA LYS A 3 -0.64 -1.51 -14.50
C LYS A 3 -1.11 -0.98 -13.15
N LYS A 4 -1.65 -1.85 -12.33
CA LYS A 4 -2.08 -1.51 -10.98
C LYS A 4 -0.90 -1.60 -10.03
N VAL A 5 -0.75 -0.57 -9.20
CA VAL A 5 0.33 -0.50 -8.21
C VAL A 5 -0.26 -0.29 -6.83
N TYR A 6 -0.03 -1.24 -5.94
CA TYR A 6 -0.47 -1.16 -4.55
C TYR A 6 0.54 -0.32 -3.76
N ILE A 7 0.06 0.65 -2.99
CA ILE A 7 0.93 1.52 -2.18
C ILE A 7 1.04 0.91 -0.78
N SER A 8 2.27 0.65 -0.34
CA SER A 8 2.54 0.04 0.97
C SER A 8 3.46 0.91 1.79
N GLY A 9 3.16 1.08 3.07
CA GLY A 9 3.96 1.89 3.97
C GLY A 9 3.42 1.86 5.39
N ALA A 10 4.13 2.55 6.29
CA ALA A 10 3.74 2.61 7.70
C ALA A 10 2.49 3.45 7.88
N ILE A 11 1.55 2.96 8.69
CA ILE A 11 0.32 3.67 9.05
C ILE A 11 0.15 3.69 10.57
N ALA A 12 0.17 2.52 11.20
CA ALA A 12 -0.05 2.40 12.64
C ALA A 12 1.05 3.10 13.42
N HIS A 13 0.69 3.74 14.53
CA HIS A 13 1.60 4.43 15.45
C HIS A 13 2.23 5.72 14.89
N TYR A 14 1.72 6.20 13.75
CA TYR A 14 2.15 7.47 13.15
C TYR A 14 0.96 8.42 13.07
N ASP A 15 1.23 9.71 12.84
CA ASP A 15 0.16 10.68 12.65
C ASP A 15 -0.66 10.31 11.41
N LEU A 16 -1.95 10.09 11.60
CA LEU A 16 -2.83 9.62 10.54
C LEU A 16 -2.90 10.59 9.36
N ALA A 17 -3.04 11.90 9.66
CA ALA A 17 -3.15 12.91 8.61
C ALA A 17 -1.87 12.98 7.78
N GLU A 18 -0.70 12.87 8.41
CA GLU A 18 0.58 12.86 7.71
C GLU A 18 0.71 11.63 6.83
N ARG A 19 0.29 10.46 7.33
CA ARG A 19 0.36 9.24 6.52
C ARG A 19 -0.62 9.27 5.35
N MET A 20 -1.83 9.79 5.56
CA MET A 20 -2.78 9.96 4.46
C MET A 20 -2.21 10.88 3.37
N ALA A 21 -1.52 11.95 3.76
CA ALA A 21 -0.88 12.84 2.81
C ALA A 21 0.25 12.13 2.04
N ALA A 22 1.08 11.36 2.73
CA ALA A 22 2.17 10.63 2.10
C ALA A 22 1.65 9.61 1.08
N PHE A 23 0.61 8.86 1.44
CA PHE A 23 -0.01 7.90 0.52
C PHE A 23 -0.68 8.61 -0.66
N GLY A 24 -1.32 9.75 -0.41
CA GLY A 24 -1.94 10.55 -1.45
C GLY A 24 -0.93 11.11 -2.45
N HIS A 25 0.23 11.58 -1.96
CA HIS A 25 1.32 12.03 -2.82
C HIS A 25 1.84 10.89 -3.70
N ALA A 26 2.01 9.71 -3.11
CA ALA A 26 2.46 8.54 -3.86
C ALA A 26 1.46 8.16 -4.96
N ALA A 27 0.17 8.19 -4.63
CA ALA A 27 -0.88 7.89 -5.59
C ALA A 27 -0.84 8.85 -6.78
N ARG A 28 -0.67 10.15 -6.50
CA ARG A 28 -0.56 11.16 -7.55
C ARG A 28 0.68 10.93 -8.41
N TYR A 29 1.81 10.67 -7.79
CA TYR A 29 3.06 10.39 -8.51
C TYR A 29 2.89 9.21 -9.45
N LEU A 30 2.30 8.12 -8.96
CA LEU A 30 2.10 6.92 -9.77
C LEU A 30 1.12 7.19 -10.92
N SER A 31 0.06 7.95 -10.68
CA SER A 31 -0.88 8.32 -11.74
C SER A 31 -0.21 9.11 -12.85
N ILE A 32 0.65 10.07 -12.48
CA ILE A 32 1.39 10.89 -13.45
C ILE A 32 2.31 10.01 -14.29
N LYS A 33 2.88 8.95 -13.69
CA LYS A 33 3.75 8.01 -14.39
C LYS A 33 2.98 6.99 -15.24
N GLY A 34 1.66 7.05 -15.24
CA GLY A 34 0.85 6.17 -16.08
C GLY A 34 0.38 4.89 -15.41
N TYR A 35 0.55 4.77 -14.11
CA TYR A 35 0.05 3.62 -13.35
C TYR A 35 -1.34 3.91 -12.79
N GLU A 36 -2.04 2.84 -12.40
CA GLU A 36 -3.29 2.94 -11.64
C GLU A 36 -2.96 2.66 -10.17
N PRO A 37 -2.93 3.69 -9.30
CA PRO A 37 -2.58 3.47 -7.90
C PRO A 37 -3.72 2.84 -7.12
N VAL A 38 -3.39 1.94 -6.20
CA VAL A 38 -4.32 1.35 -5.25
C VAL A 38 -3.88 1.79 -3.87
N ASN A 39 -4.67 2.69 -3.26
CA ASN A 39 -4.36 3.31 -1.98
C ASN A 39 -5.13 2.59 -0.88
N PRO A 40 -4.44 1.94 0.09
CA PRO A 40 -5.13 1.19 1.15
C PRO A 40 -6.00 2.07 2.06
N PHE A 41 -5.79 3.38 2.10
CA PHE A 41 -6.71 4.27 2.82
C PHE A 41 -8.10 4.27 2.19
N GLU A 42 -8.24 3.79 0.96
CA GLU A 42 -9.50 3.69 0.25
C GLU A 42 -10.02 2.26 0.21
N ASN A 43 -9.62 1.43 1.17
CA ASN A 43 -9.98 0.01 1.17
C ASN A 43 -11.43 -0.27 1.61
N GLY A 44 -12.17 0.77 2.04
CA GLY A 44 -13.57 0.63 2.45
C GLY A 44 -13.76 0.11 3.87
N ILE A 45 -12.68 -0.14 4.61
CA ILE A 45 -12.73 -0.62 5.98
C ILE A 45 -12.67 0.58 6.93
N SER A 46 -13.49 0.57 7.99
CA SER A 46 -13.48 1.64 8.99
C SER A 46 -12.09 1.79 9.62
N GLN A 47 -11.65 3.04 9.84
CA GLN A 47 -10.37 3.30 10.48
C GLN A 47 -10.28 2.66 11.88
N ASP A 48 -11.42 2.51 12.55
CA ASP A 48 -11.48 1.91 13.88
C ASP A 48 -11.48 0.39 13.86
N ALA A 49 -11.51 -0.22 12.67
CA ALA A 49 -11.55 -1.67 12.55
C ALA A 49 -10.25 -2.30 13.04
N HIS A 50 -10.34 -3.55 13.44
CA HIS A 50 -9.20 -4.30 13.90
C HIS A 50 -8.14 -4.40 12.79
N TRP A 51 -6.86 -4.37 13.18
CA TRP A 51 -5.72 -4.46 12.24
C TRP A 51 -5.86 -5.64 11.29
N ARG A 52 -6.32 -6.78 11.79
CA ARG A 52 -6.52 -7.98 10.96
C ARG A 52 -7.50 -7.75 9.82
N GLU A 53 -8.57 -6.98 10.05
CA GLU A 53 -9.55 -6.68 9.02
C GLU A 53 -8.93 -5.83 7.91
N HIS A 54 -8.14 -4.82 8.30
CA HIS A 54 -7.42 -4.01 7.32
C HIS A 54 -6.46 -4.87 6.50
N MET A 55 -5.68 -5.72 7.16
CA MET A 55 -4.70 -6.55 6.47
C MET A 55 -5.36 -7.55 5.53
N ARG A 56 -6.49 -8.13 5.93
CA ARG A 56 -7.22 -9.05 5.08
C ARG A 56 -7.64 -8.37 3.78
N LYS A 57 -8.20 -7.17 3.87
CA LYS A 57 -8.63 -6.42 2.69
C LYS A 57 -7.43 -5.94 1.88
N ASP A 58 -6.42 -5.42 2.54
CA ASP A 58 -5.24 -4.86 1.88
C ASP A 58 -4.48 -5.92 1.11
N ILE A 59 -4.31 -7.11 1.69
CA ILE A 59 -3.63 -8.22 0.99
C ILE A 59 -4.45 -8.66 -0.22
N ALA A 60 -5.77 -8.70 -0.10
CA ALA A 60 -6.63 -9.03 -1.24
C ALA A 60 -6.46 -8.01 -2.37
N LEU A 61 -6.41 -6.71 -2.03
CA LEU A 61 -6.17 -5.66 -3.01
C LEU A 61 -4.78 -5.80 -3.66
N LEU A 62 -3.77 -6.08 -2.85
CA LEU A 62 -2.41 -6.27 -3.32
C LEU A 62 -2.32 -7.41 -4.34
N LEU A 63 -2.99 -8.52 -4.07
CA LEU A 63 -2.94 -9.70 -4.95
C LEU A 63 -3.56 -9.43 -6.33
N ASP A 64 -4.39 -8.40 -6.45
CA ASP A 64 -4.95 -7.97 -7.74
C ASP A 64 -4.05 -6.98 -8.47
N CYS A 65 -2.93 -6.59 -7.89
CA CYS A 65 -2.03 -5.59 -8.46
C CYS A 65 -0.86 -6.23 -9.19
N ASP A 66 -0.29 -5.48 -10.11
CA ASP A 66 0.90 -5.89 -10.88
C ASP A 66 2.19 -5.53 -10.16
N CYS A 67 2.16 -4.50 -9.33
CA CYS A 67 3.33 -3.97 -8.62
C CYS A 67 2.95 -3.57 -7.21
N ILE A 68 3.97 -3.50 -6.35
CA ILE A 68 3.86 -2.90 -5.02
C ILE A 68 4.87 -1.75 -4.93
N TYR A 69 4.43 -0.60 -4.41
CA TYR A 69 5.28 0.58 -4.24
C TYR A 69 5.52 0.81 -2.76
N MET A 70 6.77 0.59 -2.32
CA MET A 70 7.15 0.67 -0.92
C MET A 70 7.54 2.10 -0.56
N LEU A 71 6.79 2.74 0.33
CA LEU A 71 7.10 4.09 0.81
C LEU A 71 8.29 4.06 1.77
N ARG A 72 9.03 5.16 1.84
CA ARG A 72 10.14 5.27 2.79
C ARG A 72 9.64 5.01 4.20
N GLY A 73 10.43 4.29 4.99
CA GLY A 73 10.08 3.91 6.34
C GLY A 73 9.29 2.62 6.43
N TRP A 74 9.08 1.93 5.32
CA TRP A 74 8.35 0.66 5.31
C TRP A 74 8.96 -0.38 6.23
N GLU A 75 10.28 -0.34 6.42
CA GLU A 75 11.01 -1.30 7.25
C GLU A 75 10.56 -1.27 8.72
N LEU A 76 9.98 -0.15 9.15
CA LEU A 76 9.49 0.03 10.50
C LEU A 76 8.04 -0.42 10.68
N SER A 77 7.41 -0.88 9.62
CA SER A 77 5.99 -1.26 9.62
C SER A 77 5.83 -2.77 9.47
N LYS A 78 5.22 -3.38 10.48
CA LYS A 78 4.89 -4.80 10.45
C LYS A 78 4.00 -5.14 9.26
N GLY A 79 2.99 -4.31 8.99
CA GLY A 79 2.06 -4.53 7.88
C GLY A 79 2.73 -4.40 6.53
N ALA A 80 3.58 -3.37 6.36
CA ALA A 80 4.28 -3.17 5.10
C ALA A 80 5.26 -4.30 4.82
N LYS A 81 5.95 -4.79 5.85
CA LYS A 81 6.87 -5.93 5.69
C LYS A 81 6.13 -7.19 5.27
N LEU A 82 4.95 -7.43 5.85
CA LEU A 82 4.12 -8.57 5.47
C LEU A 82 3.66 -8.43 4.01
N GLU A 83 3.23 -7.24 3.62
CA GLU A 83 2.78 -7.00 2.25
C GLU A 83 3.92 -7.20 1.25
N LEU A 84 5.11 -6.73 1.58
CA LEU A 84 6.29 -6.96 0.73
C LEU A 84 6.59 -8.44 0.58
N ASP A 85 6.50 -9.20 1.68
CA ASP A 85 6.75 -10.64 1.67
C ASP A 85 5.74 -11.36 0.77
N VAL A 86 4.46 -11.02 0.90
CA VAL A 86 3.40 -11.56 0.04
C VAL A 86 3.67 -11.23 -1.43
N ALA A 87 3.99 -9.97 -1.72
CA ALA A 87 4.26 -9.52 -3.09
C ALA A 87 5.43 -10.29 -3.70
N SER A 88 6.53 -10.39 -2.95
CA SER A 88 7.72 -11.10 -3.42
C SER A 88 7.43 -12.57 -3.68
N SER A 89 6.68 -13.20 -2.77
CA SER A 89 6.34 -14.62 -2.89
C SER A 89 5.42 -14.89 -4.06
N CYS A 90 4.59 -13.93 -4.44
CA CYS A 90 3.61 -14.08 -5.52
C CYS A 90 4.08 -13.53 -6.86
N GLY A 91 5.33 -13.11 -6.96
CA GLY A 91 5.88 -12.61 -8.22
C GLY A 91 5.41 -11.22 -8.60
N ILE A 92 4.92 -10.45 -7.65
CA ILE A 92 4.50 -9.06 -7.87
C ILE A 92 5.75 -8.18 -7.85
N LYS A 93 5.90 -7.31 -8.85
CA LYS A 93 7.08 -6.48 -8.99
C LYS A 93 7.17 -5.45 -7.86
N VAL A 94 8.36 -5.33 -7.27
CA VAL A 94 8.58 -4.39 -6.17
C VAL A 94 9.23 -3.11 -6.69
N LEU A 95 8.62 -1.97 -6.35
CA LEU A 95 9.15 -0.64 -6.62
C LEU A 95 9.37 0.05 -5.27
N PHE A 96 10.39 0.89 -5.19
CA PHE A 96 10.71 1.64 -3.96
C PHE A 96 10.62 3.14 -4.21
N GLU A 97 10.10 3.84 -3.22
CA GLU A 97 10.09 5.30 -3.21
C GLU A 97 11.50 5.88 -3.20
#